data_43755a15f60302c03038c9622708d391
#
_entry.id   43755a15f60302c03038c9622708d391
#
_cell.length_a   1.000
_cell.length_b   1.000
_cell.length_c   1.000
_cell.angle_alpha   90.00
_cell.angle_beta   90.00
_cell.angle_gamma   90.00
#
_symmetry.space_group_name_H-M   'P 1'
#
loop_
_entity.id
_entity.type
_entity.pdbx_description
1 polymer ?
#
loop_
_entity_poly.entity_id
_entity_poly.type
_entity_poly.pdbx_seq_one_letter_code
_entity_poly.pdbx_strand_id
1 'polypeptide(L)'
;KVRDSKEERNKVFSEIVSLQILLSVGMSILYIIYCLVVTENRRLAYMQGFNVLSAIFDVTWLLFGLELFYVTTLRNVIVKIGTVLLILLLVKSPNDVWKYTLIMSGGTLVGQLSVWPILRNYVCFIRPKWNDVIKHLKPNLVLFLPVIANDLLGYFDKIMIGNMSIDAELGCYDNAEKLLSIPNSLVTALGTVMLPRVSNSIAKGELKSVNEMIQKSMLFVVFATSALVFGICAVAKEFVPLFFGTGFDLVVPLLYTLAPYIIFVSWANVLKTQVLLPNNKDMTFVVCLILGAFVNVVLNYCLIGTSGAVGAAIATTISEGLIAVSETVALRKLIDVKRYLIQGLPFILFGFLMFSVIHDLYVLNDIITLICKVMIGAIVYLVCSWLYIYRFYPDVITSLKVFRRKKE
;
A
#
# COMPACT_ATOMS: atom_id res chain seq x y z
N LYS A 1 -16.14 21.96 1.27
CA LYS A 1 -17.20 22.86 1.80
C LYS A 1 -17.21 24.21 1.08
N VAL A 2 -16.06 24.73 0.63
CA VAL A 2 -15.89 26.06 0.00
C VAL A 2 -15.68 26.00 -1.52
N ARG A 3 -15.98 24.87 -2.14
CA ARG A 3 -15.70 24.60 -3.56
C ARG A 3 -16.37 25.59 -4.51
N ASP A 4 -17.61 25.95 -4.23
CA ASP A 4 -18.47 26.70 -5.16
C ASP A 4 -18.29 28.21 -5.06
N SER A 5 -17.73 28.72 -3.95
CA SER A 5 -17.42 30.14 -3.77
C SER A 5 -15.98 30.45 -4.12
N LYS A 6 -15.75 31.22 -5.19
CA LYS A 6 -14.41 31.60 -5.63
C LYS A 6 -13.63 32.38 -4.58
N GLU A 7 -14.29 33.27 -3.84
CA GLU A 7 -13.65 34.09 -2.81
C GLU A 7 -13.21 33.26 -1.60
N GLU A 8 -14.11 32.42 -1.07
CA GLU A 8 -13.80 31.55 0.05
C GLU A 8 -12.72 30.52 -0.33
N ARG A 9 -12.79 29.97 -1.53
CA ARG A 9 -11.77 29.03 -2.06
C ARG A 9 -10.40 29.69 -2.14
N ASN A 10 -10.28 30.91 -2.66
CA ASN A 10 -9.01 31.65 -2.72
C ASN A 10 -8.48 31.94 -1.32
N LYS A 11 -9.35 32.29 -0.38
CA LYS A 11 -8.98 32.54 1.03
C LYS A 11 -8.43 31.27 1.66
N VAL A 12 -9.20 30.17 1.66
CA VAL A 12 -8.82 28.90 2.27
C VAL A 12 -7.58 28.30 1.59
N PHE A 13 -7.48 28.40 0.25
CA PHE A 13 -6.27 27.99 -0.47
C PHE A 13 -5.03 28.73 0.05
N SER A 14 -5.12 30.06 0.16
CA SER A 14 -4.00 30.88 0.60
C SER A 14 -3.59 30.60 2.05
N GLU A 15 -4.55 30.35 2.92
CA GLU A 15 -4.33 29.97 4.33
C GLU A 15 -3.58 28.63 4.43
N ILE A 16 -4.08 27.59 3.72
CA ILE A 16 -3.51 26.24 3.76
C ILE A 16 -2.12 26.21 3.10
N VAL A 17 -1.95 26.84 1.93
CA VAL A 17 -0.64 26.89 1.24
C VAL A 17 0.38 27.63 2.07
N SER A 18 -0.02 28.73 2.76
CA SER A 18 0.91 29.46 3.64
C SER A 18 1.37 28.61 4.83
N LEU A 19 0.46 27.84 5.43
CA LEU A 19 0.81 26.87 6.49
C LEU A 19 1.73 25.78 5.96
N GLN A 20 1.41 25.22 4.80
CA GLN A 20 2.21 24.19 4.14
C GLN A 20 3.63 24.67 3.84
N ILE A 21 3.78 25.86 3.25
CA ILE A 21 5.10 26.44 2.96
C ILE A 21 5.90 26.60 4.25
N LEU A 22 5.28 27.14 5.31
CA LEU A 22 5.94 27.33 6.60
C LEU A 22 6.48 26.02 7.17
N LEU A 23 5.61 24.98 7.24
CA LEU A 23 5.98 23.68 7.76
C LEU A 23 7.02 22.98 6.88
N SER A 24 6.85 23.04 5.56
CA SER A 24 7.78 22.39 4.61
C SER A 24 9.15 23.08 4.60
N VAL A 25 9.21 24.40 4.73
CA VAL A 25 10.48 25.13 4.88
C VAL A 25 11.17 24.75 6.19
N GLY A 26 10.41 24.68 7.29
CA GLY A 26 10.94 24.20 8.57
C GLY A 26 11.53 22.79 8.47
N MET A 27 10.80 21.87 7.85
CA MET A 27 11.27 20.49 7.61
C MET A 27 12.47 20.44 6.67
N SER A 28 12.53 21.31 5.65
CA SER A 28 13.68 21.40 4.75
C SER A 28 14.95 21.88 5.48
N ILE A 29 14.81 22.82 6.41
CA ILE A 29 15.93 23.28 7.27
C ILE A 29 16.39 22.11 8.16
N LEU A 30 15.49 21.40 8.81
CA LEU A 30 15.82 20.23 9.62
C LEU A 30 16.51 19.14 8.78
N TYR A 31 16.04 18.92 7.54
CA TYR A 31 16.68 17.99 6.63
C TYR A 31 18.09 18.39 6.22
N ILE A 32 18.33 19.68 5.99
CA ILE A 32 19.68 20.20 5.71
C ILE A 32 20.59 19.96 6.92
N ILE A 33 20.12 20.24 8.14
CA ILE A 33 20.87 19.96 9.37
C ILE A 33 21.19 18.45 9.46
N TYR A 34 20.21 17.58 9.19
CA TYR A 34 20.44 16.14 9.12
C TYR A 34 21.54 15.78 8.11
N CYS A 35 21.51 16.33 6.90
CA CYS A 35 22.54 16.10 5.88
C CYS A 35 23.95 16.57 6.30
N LEU A 36 24.05 17.58 7.17
CA LEU A 36 25.32 18.05 7.71
C LEU A 36 25.90 17.08 8.75
N VAL A 37 25.04 16.40 9.52
CA VAL A 37 25.42 15.44 10.58
C VAL A 37 25.75 14.07 10.00
N VAL A 38 25.00 13.63 8.98
CA VAL A 38 25.21 12.33 8.32
C VAL A 38 26.53 12.36 7.55
N THR A 39 27.42 11.43 7.86
CA THR A 39 28.76 11.34 7.27
C THR A 39 28.82 10.45 6.03
N GLU A 40 28.02 9.38 6.02
CA GLU A 40 27.97 8.42 4.93
C GLU A 40 27.03 8.90 3.81
N ASN A 41 27.46 8.72 2.56
CA ASN A 41 26.66 9.02 1.37
C ASN A 41 26.03 10.45 1.33
N ARG A 42 26.69 11.43 1.95
CA ARG A 42 26.21 12.83 2.04
C ARG A 42 25.74 13.41 0.72
N ARG A 43 26.41 13.07 -0.40
CA ARG A 43 26.03 13.52 -1.74
C ARG A 43 24.63 13.03 -2.13
N LEU A 44 24.30 11.78 -1.84
CA LEU A 44 22.99 11.21 -2.12
C LEU A 44 21.92 11.82 -1.22
N ALA A 45 22.25 12.07 0.06
CA ALA A 45 21.34 12.75 0.98
C ALA A 45 20.96 14.15 0.46
N TYR A 46 21.90 14.95 0.01
CA TYR A 46 21.59 16.27 -0.59
C TYR A 46 20.68 16.16 -1.82
N MET A 47 20.89 15.14 -2.68
CA MET A 47 20.03 14.91 -3.85
C MET A 47 18.61 14.51 -3.45
N GLN A 48 18.42 13.72 -2.39
CA GLN A 48 17.10 13.41 -1.84
C GLN A 48 16.39 14.66 -1.29
N GLY A 49 17.10 15.72 -0.98
CA GLY A 49 16.53 17.00 -0.57
C GLY A 49 15.52 17.58 -1.56
N PHE A 50 15.61 17.24 -2.85
CA PHE A 50 14.59 17.63 -3.83
C PHE A 50 13.23 17.02 -3.53
N ASN A 51 13.15 15.83 -2.93
CA ASN A 51 11.89 15.25 -2.46
C ASN A 51 11.30 16.08 -1.32
N VAL A 52 12.13 16.50 -0.36
CA VAL A 52 11.68 17.34 0.76
C VAL A 52 11.21 18.70 0.26
N LEU A 53 11.96 19.31 -0.65
CA LEU A 53 11.57 20.57 -1.28
C LEU A 53 10.29 20.46 -2.11
N SER A 54 10.02 19.29 -2.71
CA SER A 54 8.82 19.08 -3.51
C SER A 54 7.54 19.22 -2.68
N ALA A 55 7.58 18.94 -1.37
CA ALA A 55 6.46 19.10 -0.47
C ALA A 55 5.96 20.56 -0.35
N ILE A 56 6.85 21.55 -0.59
CA ILE A 56 6.47 22.98 -0.62
C ILE A 56 5.45 23.24 -1.73
N PHE A 57 5.60 22.52 -2.86
CA PHE A 57 4.83 22.75 -4.09
C PHE A 57 3.69 21.75 -4.28
N ASP A 58 3.47 20.81 -3.33
CA ASP A 58 2.40 19.81 -3.46
C ASP A 58 1.02 20.42 -3.18
N VAL A 59 0.30 20.66 -4.24
CA VAL A 59 -1.09 21.18 -4.24
C VAL A 59 -2.11 20.14 -4.71
N THR A 60 -1.72 18.87 -4.66
CA THR A 60 -2.58 17.73 -5.09
C THR A 60 -3.89 17.69 -4.32
N TRP A 61 -3.89 18.05 -3.03
CA TRP A 61 -5.07 18.14 -2.18
C TRP A 61 -6.13 19.12 -2.74
N LEU A 62 -5.72 20.23 -3.36
CA LEU A 62 -6.67 21.18 -3.99
C LEU A 62 -7.30 20.58 -5.24
N LEU A 63 -6.50 19.90 -6.08
CA LEU A 63 -7.03 19.26 -7.29
C LEU A 63 -8.02 18.15 -6.94
N PHE A 64 -7.78 17.41 -5.87
CA PHE A 64 -8.74 16.42 -5.36
C PHE A 64 -10.01 17.09 -4.82
N GLY A 65 -9.87 18.20 -4.09
CA GLY A 65 -11.01 19.01 -3.63
C GLY A 65 -11.84 19.60 -4.76
N LEU A 66 -11.24 19.88 -5.91
CA LEU A 66 -11.90 20.35 -7.13
C LEU A 66 -12.38 19.19 -8.04
N GLU A 67 -12.14 17.93 -7.67
CA GLU A 67 -12.44 16.72 -8.46
C GLU A 67 -11.69 16.66 -9.81
N LEU A 68 -10.55 17.34 -9.91
CA LEU A 68 -9.71 17.36 -11.11
C LEU A 68 -8.72 16.18 -11.12
N PHE A 69 -9.21 14.98 -10.87
CA PHE A 69 -8.39 13.75 -10.77
C PHE A 69 -7.59 13.46 -12.05
N TYR A 70 -8.14 13.83 -13.22
CA TYR A 70 -7.45 13.59 -14.49
C TYR A 70 -6.14 14.38 -14.60
N VAL A 71 -6.06 15.58 -14.02
CA VAL A 71 -4.84 16.43 -14.04
C VAL A 71 -3.74 15.74 -13.25
N THR A 72 -4.04 15.26 -12.04
CA THR A 72 -3.08 14.57 -11.19
C THR A 72 -2.65 13.23 -11.79
N THR A 73 -3.58 12.48 -12.36
CA THR A 73 -3.30 11.19 -12.99
C THR A 73 -2.42 11.36 -14.22
N LEU A 74 -2.77 12.29 -15.14
CA LEU A 74 -2.00 12.53 -16.35
C LEU A 74 -0.57 13.01 -16.02
N ARG A 75 -0.45 13.96 -15.09
CA ARG A 75 0.86 14.44 -14.59
C ARG A 75 1.70 13.26 -14.06
N ASN A 76 1.12 12.45 -13.19
CA ASN A 76 1.84 11.32 -12.58
C ASN A 76 2.32 10.32 -13.64
N VAL A 77 1.50 10.03 -14.64
CA VAL A 77 1.87 9.14 -15.75
C VAL A 77 3.02 9.73 -16.57
N ILE A 78 2.92 11.02 -16.94
CA ILE A 78 3.97 11.70 -17.73
C ILE A 78 5.29 11.74 -16.97
N VAL A 79 5.26 12.13 -15.68
CA VAL A 79 6.47 12.19 -14.86
C VAL A 79 7.08 10.81 -14.66
N LYS A 80 6.27 9.77 -14.40
CA LYS A 80 6.75 8.40 -14.24
C LYS A 80 7.38 7.86 -15.53
N ILE A 81 6.73 8.06 -16.67
CA ILE A 81 7.29 7.64 -17.96
C ILE A 81 8.60 8.40 -18.23
N GLY A 82 8.62 9.71 -18.01
CA GLY A 82 9.82 10.53 -18.19
C GLY A 82 10.98 10.10 -17.29
N THR A 83 10.72 9.83 -16.00
CA THR A 83 11.75 9.33 -15.07
C THR A 83 12.27 7.96 -15.47
N VAL A 84 11.40 7.02 -15.88
CA VAL A 84 11.81 5.70 -16.37
C VAL A 84 12.69 5.83 -17.61
N LEU A 85 12.29 6.64 -18.59
CA LEU A 85 13.09 6.86 -19.80
C LEU A 85 14.45 7.47 -19.48
N LEU A 86 14.52 8.47 -18.58
CA LEU A 86 15.77 9.08 -18.15
C LEU A 86 16.67 8.06 -17.42
N ILE A 87 16.11 7.21 -16.56
CA ILE A 87 16.87 6.15 -15.91
C ILE A 87 17.46 5.18 -16.92
N LEU A 88 16.66 4.69 -17.87
CA LEU A 88 17.12 3.76 -18.91
C LEU A 88 18.21 4.36 -19.81
N LEU A 89 18.16 5.66 -20.05
CA LEU A 89 19.14 6.36 -20.91
C LEU A 89 20.43 6.70 -20.15
N LEU A 90 20.35 7.14 -18.91
CA LEU A 90 21.46 7.79 -18.18
C LEU A 90 22.10 6.91 -17.10
N VAL A 91 21.38 5.93 -16.56
CA VAL A 91 21.92 5.04 -15.52
C VAL A 91 22.39 3.76 -16.19
N LYS A 92 23.71 3.57 -16.28
CA LYS A 92 24.33 2.46 -16.99
C LYS A 92 25.20 1.57 -16.11
N SER A 93 25.58 2.04 -14.94
CA SER A 93 26.50 1.35 -14.04
C SER A 93 26.11 1.52 -12.58
N PRO A 94 26.57 0.66 -11.66
CA PRO A 94 26.38 0.83 -10.23
C PRO A 94 26.90 2.18 -9.69
N ASN A 95 27.88 2.79 -10.33
CA ASN A 95 28.40 4.10 -9.95
C ASN A 95 27.45 5.27 -10.27
N ASP A 96 26.40 5.02 -11.05
CA ASP A 96 25.42 6.03 -11.47
C ASP A 96 24.27 6.19 -10.46
N VAL A 97 24.36 5.65 -9.23
CA VAL A 97 23.34 5.78 -8.16
C VAL A 97 22.95 7.23 -7.95
N TRP A 98 23.90 8.16 -8.03
CA TRP A 98 23.62 9.59 -7.91
C TRP A 98 22.71 10.12 -9.03
N LYS A 99 22.86 9.63 -10.27
CA LYS A 99 21.98 10.00 -11.39
C LYS A 99 20.57 9.46 -11.13
N TYR A 100 20.48 8.20 -10.72
CA TYR A 100 19.21 7.58 -10.33
C TYR A 100 18.48 8.40 -9.25
N THR A 101 19.19 8.73 -8.18
CA THR A 101 18.65 9.53 -7.06
C THR A 101 18.18 10.89 -7.52
N LEU A 102 18.98 11.58 -8.35
CA LEU A 102 18.65 12.89 -8.88
C LEU A 102 17.43 12.85 -9.82
N ILE A 103 17.33 11.84 -10.70
CA ILE A 103 16.20 11.68 -11.61
C ILE A 103 14.91 11.43 -10.83
N MET A 104 14.95 10.56 -9.82
CA MET A 104 13.78 10.23 -9.01
C MET A 104 13.30 11.42 -8.19
N SER A 105 14.20 12.05 -7.42
CA SER A 105 13.86 13.18 -6.56
C SER A 105 13.54 14.46 -7.36
N GLY A 106 14.31 14.72 -8.41
CA GLY A 106 14.06 15.84 -9.32
C GLY A 106 12.77 15.66 -10.11
N GLY A 107 12.46 14.43 -10.54
CA GLY A 107 11.19 14.09 -11.19
C GLY A 107 9.99 14.39 -10.30
N THR A 108 10.08 14.07 -9.01
CA THR A 108 9.04 14.41 -8.02
C THR A 108 8.85 15.93 -7.94
N LEU A 109 9.92 16.69 -7.80
CA LEU A 109 9.86 18.16 -7.73
C LEU A 109 9.27 18.78 -9.01
N VAL A 110 9.74 18.36 -10.19
CA VAL A 110 9.22 18.81 -11.49
C VAL A 110 7.74 18.47 -11.61
N GLY A 111 7.34 17.27 -11.17
CA GLY A 111 5.94 16.84 -11.15
C GLY A 111 5.07 17.77 -10.31
N GLN A 112 5.52 18.18 -9.12
CA GLN A 112 4.74 19.10 -8.28
C GLN A 112 4.71 20.53 -8.88
N LEU A 113 5.82 21.01 -9.40
CA LEU A 113 5.88 22.32 -10.05
C LEU A 113 5.00 22.41 -11.31
N SER A 114 4.89 21.34 -12.09
CA SER A 114 4.12 21.33 -13.35
C SER A 114 2.62 21.60 -13.17
N VAL A 115 2.08 21.47 -11.98
CA VAL A 115 0.66 21.74 -11.68
C VAL A 115 0.40 23.24 -11.47
N TRP A 116 1.37 24.00 -11.02
CA TRP A 116 1.17 25.41 -10.65
C TRP A 116 0.64 26.32 -11.78
N PRO A 117 1.07 26.16 -13.04
CA PRO A 117 0.46 26.93 -14.14
C PRO A 117 -1.04 26.69 -14.31
N ILE A 118 -1.48 25.43 -14.07
CA ILE A 118 -2.89 25.03 -14.20
C ILE A 118 -3.73 25.66 -13.07
N LEU A 119 -3.17 25.77 -11.86
CA LEU A 119 -3.86 26.31 -10.70
C LEU A 119 -4.29 27.76 -10.87
N ARG A 120 -3.56 28.57 -11.65
CA ARG A 120 -3.89 29.97 -11.91
C ARG A 120 -5.31 30.17 -12.48
N ASN A 121 -5.85 29.14 -13.13
CA ASN A 121 -7.20 29.18 -13.68
C ASN A 121 -8.29 28.95 -12.60
N TYR A 122 -7.93 28.40 -11.46
CA TYR A 122 -8.87 27.97 -10.42
C TYR A 122 -8.80 28.79 -9.15
N VAL A 123 -7.60 29.24 -8.76
CA VAL A 123 -7.36 29.98 -7.51
C VAL A 123 -6.37 31.11 -7.72
N CYS A 124 -6.56 32.17 -6.93
CA CYS A 124 -5.62 33.28 -6.80
C CYS A 124 -5.13 33.34 -5.37
N PHE A 125 -3.83 33.60 -5.18
CA PHE A 125 -3.24 33.81 -3.86
C PHE A 125 -3.66 35.16 -3.29
N ILE A 126 -4.25 35.15 -2.10
CA ILE A 126 -4.62 36.34 -1.33
C ILE A 126 -3.82 36.30 -0.02
N ARG A 127 -3.15 37.38 0.34
CA ARG A 127 -2.34 37.42 1.55
C ARG A 127 -3.20 37.09 2.78
N PRO A 128 -3.02 35.93 3.44
CA PRO A 128 -3.85 35.53 4.58
C PRO A 128 -3.42 36.28 5.86
N LYS A 129 -4.33 36.39 6.82
CA LYS A 129 -4.01 36.82 8.17
C LYS A 129 -3.38 35.67 8.94
N TRP A 130 -2.34 35.92 9.71
CA TRP A 130 -1.60 34.88 10.44
C TRP A 130 -2.50 34.03 11.36
N ASN A 131 -3.43 34.69 12.05
CA ASN A 131 -4.40 33.99 12.90
C ASN A 131 -5.30 33.00 12.13
N ASP A 132 -5.60 33.28 10.87
CA ASP A 132 -6.40 32.41 10.02
C ASP A 132 -5.58 31.22 9.54
N VAL A 133 -4.28 31.40 9.28
CA VAL A 133 -3.36 30.31 8.94
C VAL A 133 -3.22 29.31 10.10
N ILE A 134 -3.01 29.80 11.33
CA ILE A 134 -2.80 28.92 12.49
C ILE A 134 -4.04 28.10 12.85
N LYS A 135 -5.24 28.57 12.56
CA LYS A 135 -6.50 27.80 12.78
C LYS A 135 -6.47 26.41 12.13
N HIS A 136 -5.79 26.28 10.97
CA HIS A 136 -5.70 25.02 10.26
C HIS A 136 -4.69 24.04 10.86
N LEU A 137 -3.79 24.50 11.77
CA LEU A 137 -2.77 23.65 12.35
C LEU A 137 -3.36 22.51 13.20
N LYS A 138 -4.27 22.85 14.13
CA LYS A 138 -4.87 21.86 15.06
C LYS A 138 -5.65 20.75 14.33
N PRO A 139 -6.58 21.07 13.40
CA PRO A 139 -7.27 20.04 12.61
C PRO A 139 -6.31 19.17 11.80
N ASN A 140 -5.29 19.77 11.17
CA ASN A 140 -4.31 19.01 10.39
C ASN A 140 -3.46 18.08 11.27
N LEU A 141 -3.03 18.52 12.47
CA LEU A 141 -2.30 17.65 13.40
C LEU A 141 -3.14 16.45 13.85
N VAL A 142 -4.43 16.65 14.11
CA VAL A 142 -5.34 15.53 14.48
C VAL A 142 -5.47 14.53 13.36
N LEU A 143 -5.56 14.98 12.10
CA LEU A 143 -5.62 14.12 10.92
C LEU A 143 -4.26 13.48 10.57
N PHE A 144 -3.17 14.12 10.96
CA PHE A 144 -1.82 13.65 10.68
C PHE A 144 -1.38 12.49 11.59
N LEU A 145 -1.84 12.46 12.85
CA LEU A 145 -1.47 11.40 13.79
C LEU A 145 -1.75 9.97 13.29
N PRO A 146 -2.95 9.64 12.75
CA PRO A 146 -3.20 8.32 12.19
C PRO A 146 -2.33 8.01 10.96
N VAL A 147 -2.02 9.02 10.14
CA VAL A 147 -1.16 8.85 8.95
C VAL A 147 0.27 8.51 9.38
N ILE A 148 0.84 9.30 10.32
CA ILE A 148 2.17 9.00 10.89
C ILE A 148 2.19 7.59 11.49
N ALA A 149 1.20 7.24 12.30
CA ALA A 149 1.18 5.93 12.94
C ALA A 149 1.23 4.79 11.90
N ASN A 150 0.47 4.92 10.80
CA ASN A 150 0.47 3.94 9.73
C ASN A 150 1.78 3.91 8.94
N ASP A 151 2.33 5.07 8.59
CA ASP A 151 3.54 5.15 7.77
C ASP A 151 4.80 4.79 8.56
N LEU A 152 4.90 5.19 9.83
CA LEU A 152 6.01 4.81 10.69
C LEU A 152 6.13 3.29 10.78
N LEU A 153 5.02 2.55 10.88
CA LEU A 153 5.04 1.10 10.91
C LEU A 153 5.68 0.51 9.66
N GLY A 154 5.30 1.00 8.48
CA GLY A 154 5.87 0.54 7.20
C GLY A 154 7.34 0.92 6.99
N TYR A 155 7.86 1.97 7.66
CA TYR A 155 9.24 2.41 7.51
C TYR A 155 10.17 1.91 8.61
N PHE A 156 9.65 1.53 9.78
CA PHE A 156 10.51 1.05 10.88
C PHE A 156 11.32 -0.18 10.49
N ASP A 157 10.75 -1.13 9.78
CA ASP A 157 11.46 -2.31 9.28
C ASP A 157 12.69 -1.90 8.47
N LYS A 158 12.51 -0.97 7.52
CA LYS A 158 13.59 -0.48 6.64
C LYS A 158 14.67 0.30 7.40
N ILE A 159 14.27 1.12 8.35
CA ILE A 159 15.20 1.88 9.21
C ILE A 159 16.02 0.90 10.06
N MET A 160 15.37 -0.11 10.63
CA MET A 160 16.05 -1.10 11.46
C MET A 160 16.97 -2.00 10.63
N ILE A 161 16.54 -2.48 9.45
CA ILE A 161 17.41 -3.24 8.55
C ILE A 161 18.63 -2.39 8.14
N GLY A 162 18.43 -1.14 7.74
CA GLY A 162 19.51 -0.25 7.33
C GLY A 162 20.51 0.07 8.42
N ASN A 163 20.12 0.03 9.71
CA ASN A 163 21.00 0.26 10.85
C ASN A 163 21.63 -1.02 11.43
N MET A 164 20.98 -2.17 11.28
CA MET A 164 21.35 -3.43 11.94
C MET A 164 21.86 -4.50 10.97
N SER A 165 21.74 -4.28 9.65
CA SER A 165 22.17 -5.18 8.59
C SER A 165 22.93 -4.41 7.50
N ILE A 166 23.03 -4.96 6.30
CA ILE A 166 23.73 -4.37 5.16
C ILE A 166 22.76 -3.78 4.12
N ASP A 167 23.20 -2.74 3.41
CA ASP A 167 22.37 -2.04 2.39
C ASP A 167 21.81 -2.97 1.32
N ALA A 168 22.54 -4.03 0.95
CA ALA A 168 22.09 -5.01 -0.03
C ALA A 168 20.85 -5.79 0.44
N GLU A 169 20.77 -6.13 1.72
CA GLU A 169 19.61 -6.79 2.32
C GLU A 169 18.41 -5.85 2.37
N LEU A 170 18.63 -4.58 2.73
CA LEU A 170 17.59 -3.56 2.68
C LEU A 170 17.04 -3.41 1.26
N GLY A 171 17.92 -3.41 0.24
CA GLY A 171 17.52 -3.37 -1.16
C GLY A 171 16.67 -4.56 -1.58
N CYS A 172 17.05 -5.78 -1.15
CA CYS A 172 16.27 -7.00 -1.41
C CYS A 172 14.90 -6.97 -0.71
N TYR A 173 14.85 -6.50 0.55
CA TYR A 173 13.61 -6.36 1.31
C TYR A 173 12.64 -5.37 0.65
N ASP A 174 13.13 -4.19 0.29
CA ASP A 174 12.33 -3.15 -0.39
C ASP A 174 11.76 -3.63 -1.73
N ASN A 175 12.55 -4.41 -2.50
CA ASN A 175 12.09 -5.00 -3.76
C ASN A 175 11.06 -6.11 -3.55
N ALA A 176 11.23 -6.97 -2.55
CA ALA A 176 10.22 -7.97 -2.19
C ALA A 176 8.91 -7.31 -1.77
N GLU A 177 8.96 -6.27 -0.91
CA GLU A 177 7.79 -5.51 -0.49
C GLU A 177 7.08 -4.81 -1.65
N LYS A 178 7.82 -4.22 -2.59
CA LYS A 178 7.26 -3.62 -3.81
C LYS A 178 6.49 -4.62 -4.65
N LEU A 179 7.00 -5.84 -4.84
CA LEU A 179 6.27 -6.89 -5.53
C LEU A 179 4.97 -7.24 -4.83
N LEU A 180 5.00 -7.35 -3.50
CA LEU A 180 3.83 -7.68 -2.69
C LEU A 180 2.85 -6.52 -2.54
N SER A 181 3.26 -5.28 -2.82
CA SER A 181 2.36 -4.12 -2.84
C SER A 181 1.32 -4.18 -3.96
N ILE A 182 1.60 -4.90 -5.06
CA ILE A 182 0.68 -5.05 -6.20
C ILE A 182 -0.60 -5.79 -5.77
N PRO A 183 -0.54 -7.01 -5.23
CA PRO A 183 -1.73 -7.69 -4.70
C PRO A 183 -2.41 -6.91 -3.57
N ASN A 184 -1.65 -6.26 -2.69
CA ASN A 184 -2.22 -5.46 -1.60
C ASN A 184 -3.05 -4.27 -2.12
N SER A 185 -2.64 -3.64 -3.22
CA SER A 185 -3.38 -2.54 -3.84
C SER A 185 -4.78 -2.95 -4.32
N LEU A 186 -4.94 -4.18 -4.81
CA LEU A 186 -6.23 -4.73 -5.23
C LEU A 186 -7.21 -4.80 -4.05
N VAL A 187 -6.73 -5.25 -2.91
CA VAL A 187 -7.54 -5.37 -1.68
C VAL A 187 -7.93 -4.01 -1.12
N THR A 188 -6.97 -3.08 -1.11
CA THR A 188 -7.19 -1.71 -0.66
C THR A 188 -8.25 -1.01 -1.53
N ALA A 189 -8.22 -1.23 -2.85
CA ALA A 189 -9.23 -0.72 -3.77
C ALA A 189 -10.64 -1.23 -3.45
N LEU A 190 -10.77 -2.53 -3.10
CA LEU A 190 -12.05 -3.08 -2.65
C LEU A 190 -12.54 -2.37 -1.37
N GLY A 191 -11.68 -2.18 -0.39
CA GLY A 191 -11.99 -1.48 0.86
C GLY A 191 -12.52 -0.07 0.63
N THR A 192 -11.87 0.71 -0.23
CA THR A 192 -12.28 2.09 -0.55
C THR A 192 -13.66 2.18 -1.21
N VAL A 193 -14.01 1.20 -2.06
CA VAL A 193 -15.33 1.14 -2.72
C VAL A 193 -16.42 0.64 -1.75
N MET A 194 -16.08 -0.28 -0.86
CA MET A 194 -17.06 -0.90 0.05
C MET A 194 -17.39 -0.03 1.26
N LEU A 195 -16.44 0.76 1.78
CA LEU A 195 -16.64 1.62 2.94
C LEU A 195 -17.90 2.52 2.86
N PRO A 196 -18.09 3.34 1.82
CA PRO A 196 -19.27 4.21 1.75
C PRO A 196 -20.58 3.41 1.57
N ARG A 197 -20.54 2.27 0.87
CA ARG A 197 -21.71 1.41 0.67
C ARG A 197 -22.18 0.79 1.98
N VAL A 198 -21.25 0.22 2.73
CA VAL A 198 -21.55 -0.40 4.03
C VAL A 198 -22.00 0.65 5.03
N SER A 199 -21.33 1.82 5.09
CA SER A 199 -21.73 2.92 5.97
C SER A 199 -23.16 3.41 5.69
N ASN A 200 -23.55 3.51 4.42
CA ASN A 200 -24.91 3.89 4.03
C ASN A 200 -25.95 2.83 4.44
N SER A 201 -25.67 1.54 4.23
CA SER A 201 -26.57 0.46 4.64
C SER A 201 -26.71 0.35 6.17
N ILE A 202 -25.65 0.60 6.93
CA ILE A 202 -25.71 0.71 8.39
C ILE A 202 -26.59 1.88 8.82
N ALA A 203 -26.42 3.06 8.20
CA ALA A 203 -27.24 4.24 8.50
C ALA A 203 -28.73 4.02 8.20
N LYS A 204 -29.08 3.14 7.23
CA LYS A 204 -30.44 2.75 6.91
C LYS A 204 -30.98 1.61 7.78
N GLY A 205 -30.18 1.00 8.65
CA GLY A 205 -30.56 -0.14 9.47
C GLY A 205 -30.64 -1.47 8.73
N GLU A 206 -30.08 -1.57 7.53
CA GLU A 206 -30.13 -2.76 6.65
C GLU A 206 -29.08 -3.82 7.06
N LEU A 207 -29.10 -4.28 8.31
CA LEU A 207 -28.08 -5.17 8.89
C LEU A 207 -27.88 -6.47 8.11
N LYS A 208 -28.96 -7.02 7.50
CA LYS A 208 -28.86 -8.23 6.66
C LYS A 208 -28.02 -7.99 5.42
N SER A 209 -28.26 -6.86 4.73
CA SER A 209 -27.47 -6.45 3.55
C SER A 209 -26.00 -6.21 3.92
N VAL A 210 -25.74 -5.59 5.06
CA VAL A 210 -24.38 -5.36 5.58
C VAL A 210 -23.64 -6.68 5.78
N ASN A 211 -24.26 -7.65 6.45
CA ASN A 211 -23.64 -8.96 6.68
C ASN A 211 -23.36 -9.72 5.37
N GLU A 212 -24.26 -9.63 4.39
CA GLU A 212 -24.03 -10.21 3.06
C GLU A 212 -22.87 -9.54 2.32
N MET A 213 -22.74 -8.21 2.42
CA MET A 213 -21.63 -7.46 1.82
C MET A 213 -20.29 -7.86 2.45
N ILE A 214 -20.21 -7.90 3.78
CA ILE A 214 -19.00 -8.31 4.50
C ILE A 214 -18.61 -9.73 4.13
N GLN A 215 -19.58 -10.68 4.13
CA GLN A 215 -19.33 -12.07 3.77
C GLN A 215 -18.77 -12.20 2.35
N LYS A 216 -19.38 -11.52 1.36
CA LYS A 216 -18.90 -11.53 -0.03
C LYS A 216 -17.52 -10.92 -0.17
N SER A 217 -17.24 -9.84 0.56
CA SER A 217 -15.91 -9.21 0.60
C SER A 217 -14.86 -10.12 1.20
N MET A 218 -15.14 -10.78 2.33
CA MET A 218 -14.23 -11.74 2.95
C MET A 218 -13.95 -12.92 2.00
N LEU A 219 -14.98 -13.49 1.39
CA LEU A 219 -14.83 -14.59 0.46
C LEU A 219 -13.95 -14.19 -0.74
N PHE A 220 -14.22 -13.03 -1.34
CA PHE A 220 -13.43 -12.50 -2.46
C PHE A 220 -11.98 -12.22 -2.08
N VAL A 221 -11.76 -11.59 -0.94
CA VAL A 221 -10.42 -11.23 -0.48
C VAL A 221 -9.59 -12.48 -0.21
N VAL A 222 -10.11 -13.46 0.52
CA VAL A 222 -9.37 -14.72 0.78
C VAL A 222 -9.13 -15.49 -0.51
N PHE A 223 -10.11 -15.55 -1.43
CA PHE A 223 -9.95 -16.13 -2.76
C PHE A 223 -8.81 -15.44 -3.53
N ALA A 224 -8.84 -14.12 -3.67
CA ALA A 224 -7.85 -13.39 -4.47
C ALA A 224 -6.45 -13.44 -3.84
N THR A 225 -6.34 -13.25 -2.53
CA THR A 225 -5.04 -13.21 -1.84
C THR A 225 -4.39 -14.58 -1.74
N SER A 226 -5.17 -15.66 -1.56
CA SER A 226 -4.61 -17.02 -1.60
C SER A 226 -4.01 -17.36 -2.97
N ALA A 227 -4.71 -17.01 -4.08
CA ALA A 227 -4.15 -17.19 -5.42
C ALA A 227 -2.82 -16.44 -5.60
N LEU A 228 -2.79 -15.17 -5.16
CA LEU A 228 -1.62 -14.30 -5.33
C LEU A 228 -0.45 -14.71 -4.45
N VAL A 229 -0.69 -15.01 -3.18
CA VAL A 229 0.36 -15.44 -2.24
C VAL A 229 1.02 -16.72 -2.70
N PHE A 230 0.25 -17.77 -2.92
CA PHE A 230 0.78 -19.07 -3.34
C PHE A 230 1.32 -19.02 -4.77
N GLY A 231 0.72 -18.21 -5.65
CA GLY A 231 1.20 -17.99 -7.01
C GLY A 231 2.56 -17.31 -7.04
N ILE A 232 2.75 -16.22 -6.30
CA ILE A 232 4.03 -15.51 -6.20
C ILE A 232 5.10 -16.43 -5.61
N CYS A 233 4.80 -17.15 -4.54
CA CYS A 233 5.74 -18.12 -3.96
C CYS A 233 6.13 -19.20 -4.97
N ALA A 234 5.21 -19.73 -5.74
CA ALA A 234 5.47 -20.82 -6.67
C ALA A 234 6.39 -20.43 -7.84
N VAL A 235 6.34 -19.16 -8.25
CA VAL A 235 7.14 -18.65 -9.38
C VAL A 235 8.38 -17.87 -8.97
N ALA A 236 8.58 -17.63 -7.66
CA ALA A 236 9.63 -16.75 -7.17
C ALA A 236 11.04 -17.14 -7.65
N LYS A 237 11.35 -18.44 -7.68
CA LYS A 237 12.68 -18.95 -8.07
C LYS A 237 13.07 -18.60 -9.50
N GLU A 238 12.12 -18.65 -10.43
CA GLU A 238 12.34 -18.32 -11.84
C GLU A 238 12.16 -16.83 -12.10
N PHE A 239 11.17 -16.23 -11.46
CA PHE A 239 10.84 -14.81 -11.66
C PHE A 239 11.95 -13.87 -11.18
N VAL A 240 12.49 -14.10 -9.98
CA VAL A 240 13.47 -13.19 -9.37
C VAL A 240 14.74 -13.04 -10.21
N PRO A 241 15.43 -14.11 -10.64
CA PRO A 241 16.62 -13.95 -11.48
C PRO A 241 16.31 -13.34 -12.85
N LEU A 242 15.17 -13.67 -13.46
CA LEU A 242 14.76 -13.10 -14.75
C LEU A 242 14.44 -11.60 -14.66
N PHE A 243 13.85 -11.17 -13.57
CA PHE A 243 13.37 -9.79 -13.43
C PHE A 243 14.43 -8.85 -12.83
N PHE A 244 15.11 -9.28 -11.77
CA PHE A 244 16.10 -8.47 -11.06
C PHE A 244 17.55 -8.74 -11.51
N GLY A 245 17.83 -9.89 -12.11
CA GLY A 245 19.19 -10.31 -12.43
C GLY A 245 19.95 -10.90 -11.25
N THR A 246 21.27 -10.97 -11.35
CA THR A 246 22.16 -11.51 -10.32
C THR A 246 22.28 -10.60 -9.12
N GLY A 247 22.44 -11.19 -7.92
CA GLY A 247 22.61 -10.44 -6.65
C GLY A 247 21.31 -10.19 -5.90
N PHE A 248 20.17 -10.67 -6.40
CA PHE A 248 18.87 -10.55 -5.74
C PHE A 248 18.31 -11.87 -5.21
N ASP A 249 19.17 -12.88 -5.04
CA ASP A 249 18.77 -14.23 -4.61
C ASP A 249 18.02 -14.22 -3.27
N LEU A 250 18.35 -13.28 -2.38
CA LEU A 250 17.69 -13.09 -1.10
C LEU A 250 16.21 -12.66 -1.25
N VAL A 251 15.79 -12.12 -2.39
CA VAL A 251 14.38 -11.75 -2.64
C VAL A 251 13.48 -12.99 -2.60
N VAL A 252 13.99 -14.17 -3.03
CA VAL A 252 13.20 -15.42 -3.03
C VAL A 252 12.76 -15.83 -1.62
N PRO A 253 13.66 -16.04 -0.63
CA PRO A 253 13.25 -16.36 0.74
C PRO A 253 12.47 -15.22 1.40
N LEU A 254 12.73 -13.96 1.04
CA LEU A 254 11.93 -12.83 1.51
C LEU A 254 10.49 -12.89 1.02
N LEU A 255 10.27 -13.25 -0.26
CA LEU A 255 8.92 -13.47 -0.78
C LEU A 255 8.19 -14.61 -0.06
N TYR A 256 8.86 -15.73 0.20
CA TYR A 256 8.25 -16.84 0.95
C TYR A 256 7.85 -16.44 2.37
N THR A 257 8.63 -15.60 3.00
CA THR A 257 8.41 -15.18 4.39
C THR A 257 7.38 -14.06 4.49
N LEU A 258 7.43 -13.09 3.56
CA LEU A 258 6.51 -11.96 3.55
C LEU A 258 5.15 -12.29 2.91
N ALA A 259 5.07 -13.14 1.87
CA ALA A 259 3.81 -13.33 1.15
C ALA A 259 2.60 -13.65 2.05
N PRO A 260 2.70 -14.45 3.11
CA PRO A 260 1.58 -14.72 4.00
C PRO A 260 0.98 -13.47 4.66
N TYR A 261 1.77 -12.39 4.87
CA TYR A 261 1.25 -11.16 5.47
C TYR A 261 0.10 -10.55 4.66
N ILE A 262 0.09 -10.76 3.34
CA ILE A 262 -0.97 -10.22 2.46
C ILE A 262 -2.35 -10.76 2.87
N ILE A 263 -2.44 -12.03 3.27
CA ILE A 263 -3.70 -12.63 3.73
C ILE A 263 -4.16 -11.91 5.01
N PHE A 264 -3.25 -11.65 5.94
CA PHE A 264 -3.56 -10.99 7.21
C PHE A 264 -3.96 -9.54 7.02
N VAL A 265 -3.17 -8.76 6.28
CA VAL A 265 -3.48 -7.37 5.96
C VAL A 265 -4.81 -7.25 5.22
N SER A 266 -5.07 -8.17 4.30
CA SER A 266 -6.30 -8.17 3.52
C SER A 266 -7.52 -8.49 4.35
N TRP A 267 -7.41 -9.45 5.26
CA TRP A 267 -8.44 -9.78 6.24
C TRP A 267 -8.73 -8.58 7.16
N ALA A 268 -7.67 -7.99 7.75
CA ALA A 268 -7.76 -6.81 8.60
C ALA A 268 -8.36 -5.60 7.84
N ASN A 269 -8.02 -5.40 6.57
CA ASN A 269 -8.58 -4.32 5.75
C ASN A 269 -10.10 -4.42 5.59
N VAL A 270 -10.65 -5.63 5.39
CA VAL A 270 -12.12 -5.82 5.34
C VAL A 270 -12.74 -5.51 6.70
N LEU A 271 -12.16 -6.00 7.80
CA LEU A 271 -12.65 -5.69 9.16
C LEU A 271 -12.61 -4.19 9.44
N LYS A 272 -11.51 -3.53 9.13
CA LYS A 272 -11.35 -2.08 9.27
C LYS A 272 -12.40 -1.30 8.48
N THR A 273 -12.48 -1.53 7.16
CA THR A 273 -13.28 -0.69 6.26
C THR A 273 -14.77 -1.01 6.27
N GLN A 274 -15.15 -2.22 6.62
CA GLN A 274 -16.55 -2.65 6.57
C GLN A 274 -17.18 -2.91 7.95
N VAL A 275 -16.37 -2.98 9.02
CA VAL A 275 -16.91 -3.22 10.36
C VAL A 275 -16.48 -2.12 11.34
N LEU A 276 -15.17 -1.86 11.51
CA LEU A 276 -14.67 -0.94 12.54
C LEU A 276 -15.07 0.51 12.22
N LEU A 277 -14.66 1.05 11.07
CA LEU A 277 -14.90 2.44 10.70
C LEU A 277 -16.39 2.77 10.57
N PRO A 278 -17.24 1.96 9.89
CA PRO A 278 -18.67 2.25 9.80
C PRO A 278 -19.43 2.21 11.14
N ASN A 279 -18.89 1.51 12.14
CA ASN A 279 -19.47 1.44 13.50
C ASN A 279 -18.80 2.40 14.48
N ASN A 280 -18.01 3.39 14.02
CA ASN A 280 -17.28 4.36 14.85
C ASN A 280 -16.37 3.71 15.91
N LYS A 281 -15.74 2.57 15.56
CA LYS A 281 -14.81 1.85 16.43
C LYS A 281 -13.34 2.13 16.08
N ASP A 282 -13.05 3.38 15.72
CA ASP A 282 -11.71 3.82 15.30
C ASP A 282 -10.65 3.53 16.37
N MET A 283 -10.98 3.74 17.65
CA MET A 283 -10.05 3.46 18.75
C MET A 283 -9.69 1.97 18.86
N THR A 284 -10.61 1.06 18.56
CA THR A 284 -10.30 -0.37 18.52
C THR A 284 -9.26 -0.67 17.44
N PHE A 285 -9.43 -0.10 16.25
CA PHE A 285 -8.43 -0.22 15.18
C PHE A 285 -7.07 0.32 15.63
N VAL A 286 -7.03 1.53 16.18
CA VAL A 286 -5.77 2.17 16.65
C VAL A 286 -5.06 1.31 17.71
N VAL A 287 -5.79 0.76 18.67
CA VAL A 287 -5.22 -0.11 19.71
C VAL A 287 -4.62 -1.38 19.12
N CYS A 288 -5.32 -2.05 18.19
CA CYS A 288 -4.80 -3.25 17.51
C CYS A 288 -3.55 -2.92 16.68
N LEU A 289 -3.54 -1.77 16.00
CA LEU A 289 -2.41 -1.30 15.22
C LEU A 289 -1.18 -1.04 16.11
N ILE A 290 -1.35 -0.33 17.23
CA ILE A 290 -0.27 -0.04 18.19
C ILE A 290 0.29 -1.34 18.77
N LEU A 291 -0.57 -2.31 19.09
CA LEU A 291 -0.13 -3.61 19.59
C LEU A 291 0.75 -4.35 18.57
N GLY A 292 0.30 -4.39 17.32
CA GLY A 292 1.08 -4.99 16.22
C GLY A 292 2.41 -4.26 16.00
N ALA A 293 2.40 -2.93 16.04
CA ALA A 293 3.59 -2.11 15.93
C ALA A 293 4.62 -2.40 17.01
N PHE A 294 4.18 -2.43 18.24
CA PHE A 294 5.05 -2.74 19.37
C PHE A 294 5.71 -4.12 19.21
N VAL A 295 4.92 -5.13 18.84
CA VAL A 295 5.44 -6.48 18.61
C VAL A 295 6.39 -6.51 17.41
N ASN A 296 6.09 -5.79 16.33
CA ASN A 296 6.97 -5.67 15.16
C ASN A 296 8.36 -5.11 15.56
N VAL A 297 8.41 -3.99 16.28
CA VAL A 297 9.67 -3.38 16.71
C VAL A 297 10.48 -4.32 17.61
N VAL A 298 9.83 -5.00 18.57
CA VAL A 298 10.49 -5.97 19.46
C VAL A 298 11.05 -7.15 18.67
N LEU A 299 10.25 -7.73 17.76
CA LEU A 299 10.70 -8.86 16.95
C LEU A 299 11.80 -8.46 15.97
N ASN A 300 11.72 -7.29 15.36
CA ASN A 300 12.78 -6.75 14.51
C ASN A 300 14.10 -6.65 15.27
N TYR A 301 14.08 -6.07 16.47
CA TYR A 301 15.26 -5.95 17.30
C TYR A 301 15.89 -7.31 17.63
N CYS A 302 15.07 -8.32 17.89
CA CYS A 302 15.54 -9.67 18.20
C CYS A 302 16.02 -10.45 16.96
N LEU A 303 15.35 -10.28 15.80
CA LEU A 303 15.55 -11.17 14.66
C LEU A 303 16.48 -10.61 13.59
N ILE A 304 16.55 -9.29 13.41
CA ILE A 304 17.42 -8.70 12.37
C ILE A 304 18.89 -9.01 12.66
N GLY A 305 19.32 -8.93 13.92
CA GLY A 305 20.71 -9.21 14.30
C GLY A 305 21.17 -10.64 13.99
N THR A 306 20.25 -11.59 13.90
CA THR A 306 20.55 -13.02 13.63
C THR A 306 20.25 -13.45 12.20
N SER A 307 19.23 -12.87 11.59
CA SER A 307 18.67 -13.34 10.30
C SER A 307 18.52 -12.22 9.25
N GLY A 308 19.08 -11.05 9.52
CA GLY A 308 19.07 -9.91 8.60
C GLY A 308 17.65 -9.54 8.15
N ALA A 309 17.49 -9.22 6.87
CA ALA A 309 16.21 -8.84 6.26
C ALA A 309 15.12 -9.94 6.38
N VAL A 310 15.51 -11.22 6.42
CA VAL A 310 14.55 -12.32 6.63
C VAL A 310 13.96 -12.26 8.04
N GLY A 311 14.76 -11.86 9.03
CA GLY A 311 14.27 -11.62 10.39
C GLY A 311 13.20 -10.54 10.45
N ALA A 312 13.39 -9.43 9.71
CA ALA A 312 12.38 -8.38 9.57
C ALA A 312 11.12 -8.90 8.88
N ALA A 313 11.27 -9.70 7.82
CA ALA A 313 10.14 -10.31 7.12
C ALA A 313 9.28 -11.22 8.02
N ILE A 314 9.92 -11.98 8.91
CA ILE A 314 9.23 -12.79 9.93
C ILE A 314 8.49 -11.88 10.92
N ALA A 315 9.15 -10.82 11.40
CA ALA A 315 8.57 -9.86 12.33
C ALA A 315 7.33 -9.20 11.76
N THR A 316 7.38 -8.73 10.50
CA THR A 316 6.26 -8.12 9.79
C THR A 316 5.11 -9.09 9.64
N THR A 317 5.38 -10.32 9.19
CA THR A 317 4.34 -11.34 8.99
C THR A 317 3.63 -11.70 10.30
N ILE A 318 4.37 -11.86 11.40
CA ILE A 318 3.80 -12.15 12.72
C ILE A 318 2.98 -10.97 13.23
N SER A 319 3.47 -9.75 13.07
CA SER A 319 2.81 -8.54 13.56
C SER A 319 1.50 -8.26 12.83
N GLU A 320 1.47 -8.42 11.52
CA GLU A 320 0.24 -8.29 10.73
C GLU A 320 -0.77 -9.40 11.05
N GLY A 321 -0.27 -10.62 11.29
CA GLY A 321 -1.08 -11.71 11.82
C GLY A 321 -1.71 -11.37 13.17
N LEU A 322 -0.94 -10.77 14.08
CA LEU A 322 -1.43 -10.33 15.40
C LEU A 322 -2.48 -9.22 15.26
N ILE A 323 -2.29 -8.24 14.36
CA ILE A 323 -3.29 -7.21 14.09
C ILE A 323 -4.59 -7.85 13.61
N ALA A 324 -4.53 -8.72 12.60
CA ALA A 324 -5.70 -9.41 12.06
C ALA A 324 -6.44 -10.25 13.12
N VAL A 325 -5.71 -10.97 13.96
CA VAL A 325 -6.29 -11.75 15.05
C VAL A 325 -6.89 -10.86 16.12
N SER A 326 -6.22 -9.79 16.54
CA SER A 326 -6.70 -8.89 17.58
C SER A 326 -7.98 -8.15 17.14
N GLU A 327 -8.05 -7.67 15.89
CA GLU A 327 -9.27 -7.09 15.31
C GLU A 327 -10.40 -8.10 15.25
N THR A 328 -10.10 -9.34 14.82
CA THR A 328 -11.09 -10.43 14.74
C THR A 328 -11.66 -10.76 16.11
N VAL A 329 -10.82 -10.86 17.14
CA VAL A 329 -11.23 -11.12 18.54
C VAL A 329 -12.08 -9.96 19.09
N ALA A 330 -11.67 -8.72 18.82
CA ALA A 330 -12.42 -7.53 19.24
C ALA A 330 -13.82 -7.45 18.61
N LEU A 331 -13.98 -7.99 17.40
CA LEU A 331 -15.22 -7.95 16.63
C LEU A 331 -16.05 -9.23 16.73
N ARG A 332 -15.62 -10.26 17.45
CA ARG A 332 -16.28 -11.59 17.53
C ARG A 332 -17.78 -11.58 17.93
N LYS A 333 -18.23 -10.50 18.56
CA LYS A 333 -19.65 -10.31 18.92
C LYS A 333 -20.49 -9.65 17.82
N LEU A 334 -19.84 -9.05 16.82
CA LEU A 334 -20.50 -8.32 15.74
C LEU A 334 -20.52 -9.10 14.43
N ILE A 335 -19.59 -10.03 14.26
CA ILE A 335 -19.42 -10.81 13.04
C ILE A 335 -19.34 -12.30 13.34
N ASP A 336 -19.76 -13.11 12.38
CA ASP A 336 -19.66 -14.58 12.48
C ASP A 336 -18.27 -15.04 11.99
N VAL A 337 -17.27 -14.86 12.86
CA VAL A 337 -15.87 -15.21 12.58
C VAL A 337 -15.72 -16.66 12.12
N LYS A 338 -16.41 -17.60 12.81
CA LYS A 338 -16.33 -19.02 12.50
C LYS A 338 -16.79 -19.31 11.05
N ARG A 339 -17.85 -18.65 10.64
CA ARG A 339 -18.38 -18.78 9.28
C ARG A 339 -17.37 -18.30 8.25
N TYR A 340 -16.75 -17.13 8.46
CA TYR A 340 -15.77 -16.58 7.52
C TYR A 340 -14.51 -17.43 7.41
N LEU A 341 -14.03 -17.99 8.53
CA LEU A 341 -12.88 -18.89 8.53
C LEU A 341 -13.19 -20.19 7.77
N ILE A 342 -14.34 -20.83 8.05
CA ILE A 342 -14.73 -22.05 7.36
C ILE A 342 -14.90 -21.82 5.85
N GLN A 343 -15.45 -20.67 5.47
CA GLN A 343 -15.66 -20.34 4.06
C GLN A 343 -14.37 -19.97 3.32
N GLY A 344 -13.40 -19.37 4.01
CA GLY A 344 -12.12 -18.96 3.44
C GLY A 344 -11.08 -20.08 3.36
N LEU A 345 -11.08 -21.00 4.33
CA LEU A 345 -10.09 -22.07 4.44
C LEU A 345 -9.90 -22.88 3.14
N PRO A 346 -10.95 -23.29 2.40
CA PRO A 346 -10.77 -24.01 1.15
C PRO A 346 -9.93 -23.29 0.11
N PHE A 347 -10.03 -21.96 0.01
CA PHE A 347 -9.20 -21.19 -0.93
C PHE A 347 -7.72 -21.21 -0.57
N ILE A 348 -7.39 -21.20 0.73
CA ILE A 348 -6.02 -21.35 1.21
C ILE A 348 -5.51 -22.75 0.84
N LEU A 349 -6.32 -23.80 1.03
CA LEU A 349 -5.99 -25.17 0.66
C LEU A 349 -5.79 -25.33 -0.86
N PHE A 350 -6.63 -24.68 -1.67
CA PHE A 350 -6.49 -24.69 -3.14
C PHE A 350 -5.23 -23.94 -3.59
N GLY A 351 -4.90 -22.83 -2.90
CA GLY A 351 -3.62 -22.12 -3.11
C GLY A 351 -2.43 -23.01 -2.80
N PHE A 352 -2.45 -23.70 -1.66
CA PHE A 352 -1.41 -24.66 -1.28
C PHE A 352 -1.32 -25.84 -2.28
N LEU A 353 -2.44 -26.38 -2.72
CA LEU A 353 -2.47 -27.41 -3.75
C LEU A 353 -1.85 -26.90 -5.05
N MET A 354 -2.26 -25.71 -5.50
CA MET A 354 -1.66 -25.06 -6.67
C MET A 354 -0.16 -24.94 -6.52
N PHE A 355 0.33 -24.41 -5.39
CA PHE A 355 1.77 -24.30 -5.11
C PHE A 355 2.46 -25.65 -5.18
N SER A 356 1.92 -26.69 -4.56
CA SER A 356 2.51 -28.03 -4.54
C SER A 356 2.59 -28.67 -5.93
N VAL A 357 1.62 -28.38 -6.82
CA VAL A 357 1.60 -28.92 -8.18
C VAL A 357 2.66 -28.26 -9.06
N ILE A 358 2.90 -26.95 -8.89
CA ILE A 358 3.73 -26.19 -9.84
C ILE A 358 5.11 -25.82 -9.28
N HIS A 359 5.35 -25.93 -7.96
CA HIS A 359 6.61 -25.48 -7.34
C HIS A 359 7.84 -26.11 -7.98
N ASP A 360 7.85 -27.41 -8.14
CA ASP A 360 8.97 -28.17 -8.66
C ASP A 360 8.91 -28.42 -10.19
N LEU A 361 7.90 -27.81 -10.85
CA LEU A 361 7.78 -27.93 -12.30
C LEU A 361 8.93 -27.17 -12.98
N TYR A 362 9.71 -27.86 -13.82
CA TYR A 362 10.71 -27.27 -14.69
C TYR A 362 10.55 -27.87 -16.09
N VAL A 363 10.48 -27.03 -17.11
CA VAL A 363 10.17 -27.49 -18.48
C VAL A 363 11.41 -27.43 -19.37
N LEU A 364 11.80 -26.28 -19.85
CA LEU A 364 12.90 -26.13 -20.81
C LEU A 364 13.91 -25.08 -20.39
N ASN A 365 13.40 -23.92 -20.08
CA ASN A 365 14.17 -22.78 -19.58
C ASN A 365 13.29 -21.95 -18.62
N ASP A 366 13.87 -21.01 -17.89
CA ASP A 366 13.20 -20.25 -16.86
C ASP A 366 11.98 -19.47 -17.38
N ILE A 367 12.03 -18.91 -18.59
CA ILE A 367 10.91 -18.15 -19.17
C ILE A 367 9.73 -19.08 -19.47
N ILE A 368 9.99 -20.21 -20.13
CA ILE A 368 8.93 -21.18 -20.48
C ILE A 368 8.37 -21.81 -19.20
N THR A 369 9.24 -22.15 -18.26
CA THR A 369 8.86 -22.67 -16.94
C THR A 369 7.97 -21.68 -16.21
N LEU A 370 8.31 -20.38 -16.18
CA LEU A 370 7.51 -19.34 -15.58
C LEU A 370 6.11 -19.25 -16.21
N ILE A 371 6.03 -19.22 -17.54
CA ILE A 371 4.74 -19.17 -18.26
C ILE A 371 3.91 -20.43 -17.96
N CYS A 372 4.51 -21.60 -18.00
CA CYS A 372 3.83 -22.86 -17.68
C CYS A 372 3.32 -22.90 -16.26
N LYS A 373 4.13 -22.48 -15.28
CA LYS A 373 3.73 -22.37 -13.86
C LYS A 373 2.53 -21.45 -13.69
N VAL A 374 2.55 -20.27 -14.31
CA VAL A 374 1.43 -19.31 -14.22
C VAL A 374 0.16 -19.88 -14.84
N MET A 375 0.25 -20.48 -16.04
CA MET A 375 -0.92 -21.04 -16.74
C MET A 375 -1.50 -22.24 -16.02
N ILE A 376 -0.69 -23.21 -15.66
CA ILE A 376 -1.13 -24.42 -14.94
C ILE A 376 -1.67 -24.05 -13.56
N GLY A 377 -0.96 -23.18 -12.83
CA GLY A 377 -1.37 -22.71 -11.51
C GLY A 377 -2.73 -22.01 -11.55
N ALA A 378 -2.91 -21.11 -12.51
CA ALA A 378 -4.20 -20.42 -12.69
C ALA A 378 -5.32 -21.42 -12.99
N ILE A 379 -5.10 -22.39 -13.86
CA ILE A 379 -6.11 -23.43 -14.17
C ILE A 379 -6.45 -24.23 -12.93
N VAL A 380 -5.47 -24.76 -12.21
CA VAL A 380 -5.68 -25.58 -11.00
C VAL A 380 -6.47 -24.78 -9.96
N TYR A 381 -6.03 -23.56 -9.66
CA TYR A 381 -6.68 -22.72 -8.65
C TYR A 381 -8.10 -22.34 -9.03
N LEU A 382 -8.30 -21.87 -10.27
CA LEU A 382 -9.62 -21.43 -10.75
C LEU A 382 -10.61 -22.59 -10.86
N VAL A 383 -10.18 -23.78 -11.30
CA VAL A 383 -11.05 -24.96 -11.40
C VAL A 383 -11.50 -25.40 -10.00
N CYS A 384 -10.57 -25.56 -9.04
CA CYS A 384 -10.91 -25.94 -7.66
C CYS A 384 -11.83 -24.91 -7.01
N SER A 385 -11.51 -23.63 -7.15
CA SER A 385 -12.31 -22.53 -6.61
C SER A 385 -13.69 -22.44 -7.24
N TRP A 386 -13.77 -22.62 -8.56
CA TRP A 386 -15.06 -22.65 -9.28
C TRP A 386 -15.96 -23.80 -8.81
N LEU A 387 -15.44 -25.02 -8.69
CA LEU A 387 -16.19 -26.18 -8.20
C LEU A 387 -16.70 -25.94 -6.79
N TYR A 388 -15.90 -25.36 -5.91
CA TYR A 388 -16.30 -25.01 -4.56
C TYR A 388 -17.40 -23.94 -4.54
N ILE A 389 -17.23 -22.84 -5.28
CA ILE A 389 -18.22 -21.75 -5.35
C ILE A 389 -19.53 -22.29 -5.99
N TYR A 390 -19.43 -23.08 -7.05
CA TYR A 390 -20.60 -23.68 -7.71
C TYR A 390 -21.42 -24.55 -6.75
N ARG A 391 -20.74 -25.35 -5.93
CA ARG A 391 -21.40 -26.30 -5.01
C ARG A 391 -22.00 -25.62 -3.78
N PHE A 392 -21.30 -24.63 -3.20
CA PHE A 392 -21.64 -24.09 -1.89
C PHE A 392 -22.17 -22.64 -1.91
N TYR A 393 -21.97 -21.90 -3.01
CA TYR A 393 -22.35 -20.48 -3.14
C TYR A 393 -23.02 -20.16 -4.49
N PRO A 394 -24.13 -20.86 -4.85
CA PRO A 394 -24.80 -20.65 -6.15
C PRO A 394 -25.30 -19.21 -6.33
N ASP A 395 -25.62 -18.51 -5.24
CA ASP A 395 -26.08 -17.11 -5.26
C ASP A 395 -25.01 -16.15 -5.79
N VAL A 396 -23.73 -16.44 -5.54
CA VAL A 396 -22.62 -15.64 -6.08
C VAL A 396 -22.58 -15.74 -7.61
N ILE A 397 -22.80 -16.93 -8.14
CA ILE A 397 -22.84 -17.19 -9.59
C ILE A 397 -24.05 -16.51 -10.24
N THR A 398 -25.19 -16.57 -9.58
CA THR A 398 -26.42 -15.95 -10.08
C THR A 398 -26.28 -14.43 -10.14
N SER A 399 -25.65 -13.83 -9.15
CA SER A 399 -25.34 -12.39 -9.16
C SER A 399 -24.40 -11.98 -10.30
N LEU A 400 -23.40 -12.79 -10.65
CA LEU A 400 -22.51 -12.55 -11.79
C LEU A 400 -23.25 -12.63 -13.14
N LYS A 401 -24.21 -13.56 -13.28
CA LYS A 401 -25.06 -13.67 -14.49
C LYS A 401 -25.98 -12.46 -14.68
N VAL A 402 -26.52 -11.91 -13.61
CA VAL A 402 -27.38 -10.71 -13.64
C VAL A 402 -26.58 -9.45 -14.05
N PHE A 403 -25.31 -9.35 -13.63
CA PHE A 403 -24.43 -8.24 -14.07
C PHE A 403 -24.12 -8.29 -15.58
N ARG A 404 -24.02 -9.49 -16.16
CA ARG A 404 -23.79 -9.67 -17.61
C ARG A 404 -25.03 -9.28 -18.43
N ARG A 405 -26.23 -9.60 -17.96
CA ARG A 405 -27.51 -9.25 -18.63
C ARG A 405 -27.89 -7.76 -18.55
N LYS A 406 -27.33 -6.98 -17.64
CA LYS A 406 -27.55 -5.51 -17.58
C LYS A 406 -26.58 -4.72 -18.44
N LYS A 407 -25.60 -5.37 -19.07
CA LYS A 407 -24.64 -4.74 -20.01
C LYS A 407 -24.93 -5.07 -21.48
N GLU A 408 -25.81 -6.03 -21.72
CA GLU A 408 -26.47 -6.27 -23.01
C GLU A 408 -27.81 -5.50 -23.07
#